data_661c16915adf49cfa9bcb28ef3ce0762
#
_entry.id   661c16915adf49cfa9bcb28ef3ce0762
#
_cell.length_a   1.000
_cell.length_b   1.000
_cell.length_c   1.000
_cell.angle_alpha   90.00
_cell.angle_beta   90.00
_cell.angle_gamma   90.00
#
_symmetry.space_group_name_H-M   'P 1'
#
loop_
_entity.id
_entity.type
_entity.pdbx_description
1 polymer ?
#
loop_
_entity_poly.entity_id
_entity_poly.type
_entity_poly.pdbx_seq_one_letter_code
_entity_poly.pdbx_strand_id
1 'polypeptide(L)'
;NAAGHVIYSNTVARQMFGQGAKLEGLVFDTLVDETPASLQEAVRGGQDTLFSLEGADGEQEVLHLSQRRFVLNGRDHRLYLFKRLTRELTRQEVATWKKVIRVISHELNNSLAPVASLAHSGAELTRRGQYDRLESVFGTIEERARHLEGFIRGYAHFAKLPAPRLEALQWPDFIARLRSQIDFTIEGELPAETARLDVPQMEQALLNLLKNAHESGSPADQVGLRVRRQAGQLRIEVMDRGSGMSDAVLANALVPFYSTKRNGTGLGLAL
;
A
#
# COMPACT_ATOMS: atom_id res chain seq x y z
N ASN A 1 10.88 37.05 -2.63
CA ASN A 1 10.27 38.20 -1.97
C ASN A 1 8.85 38.46 -2.51
N ALA A 2 8.16 39.45 -1.98
CA ALA A 2 6.80 39.81 -2.42
C ALA A 2 6.69 40.18 -3.91
N ALA A 3 7.78 40.66 -4.52
CA ALA A 3 7.84 40.99 -5.95
C ALA A 3 8.21 39.77 -6.83
N GLY A 4 8.21 38.55 -6.31
CA GLY A 4 8.52 37.34 -7.08
C GLY A 4 10.00 37.12 -7.38
N HIS A 5 10.92 37.98 -6.90
CA HIS A 5 12.34 37.78 -7.16
C HIS A 5 12.98 36.82 -6.15
N VAL A 6 13.87 35.97 -6.64
CA VAL A 6 14.71 35.11 -5.83
C VAL A 6 15.70 35.96 -5.02
N ILE A 7 15.74 35.78 -3.70
CA ILE A 7 16.66 36.49 -2.80
C ILE A 7 17.79 35.60 -2.30
N TYR A 8 17.60 34.29 -2.30
CA TYR A 8 18.58 33.29 -1.91
C TYR A 8 18.32 31.97 -2.63
N SER A 9 19.38 31.33 -3.04
CA SER A 9 19.37 29.99 -3.62
C SER A 9 20.58 29.19 -3.13
N ASN A 10 20.38 27.95 -2.73
CA ASN A 10 21.50 27.04 -2.47
C ASN A 10 22.02 26.40 -3.76
N THR A 11 23.13 25.66 -3.67
CA THR A 11 23.77 25.02 -4.84
C THR A 11 22.82 24.09 -5.58
N VAL A 12 21.96 23.32 -4.84
CA VAL A 12 21.00 22.38 -5.44
C VAL A 12 19.93 23.14 -6.22
N ALA A 13 19.38 24.22 -5.67
CA ALA A 13 18.41 25.06 -6.37
C ALA A 13 19.00 25.70 -7.63
N ARG A 14 20.25 26.15 -7.58
CA ARG A 14 20.98 26.68 -8.75
C ARG A 14 21.13 25.62 -9.83
N GLN A 15 21.46 24.38 -9.46
CA GLN A 15 21.56 23.28 -10.39
C GLN A 15 20.21 22.97 -11.05
N MET A 16 19.12 22.98 -10.25
CA MET A 16 17.78 22.61 -10.70
C MET A 16 17.16 23.66 -11.63
N PHE A 17 17.33 24.96 -11.34
CA PHE A 17 16.66 26.06 -12.03
C PHE A 17 17.55 26.91 -12.92
N GLY A 18 18.86 26.75 -12.85
CA GLY A 18 19.77 27.65 -13.54
C GLY A 18 21.07 26.99 -14.00
N GLN A 19 21.10 25.64 -14.11
CA GLN A 19 22.29 24.88 -14.54
C GLN A 19 23.58 25.28 -13.80
N GLY A 20 23.44 25.61 -12.50
CA GLY A 20 24.55 26.03 -11.64
C GLY A 20 24.77 27.55 -11.53
N ALA A 21 24.08 28.37 -12.35
CA ALA A 21 24.17 29.82 -12.29
C ALA A 21 23.48 30.41 -11.04
N LYS A 22 23.86 31.65 -10.67
CA LYS A 22 23.20 32.37 -9.59
C LYS A 22 21.78 32.76 -10.00
N LEU A 23 20.82 32.54 -9.09
CA LEU A 23 19.39 32.83 -9.34
C LEU A 23 18.93 34.12 -8.66
N GLU A 24 19.75 34.69 -7.76
CA GLU A 24 19.39 35.86 -6.97
C GLU A 24 19.12 37.08 -7.90
N GLY A 25 17.96 37.70 -7.72
CA GLY A 25 17.49 38.81 -8.54
C GLY A 25 16.62 38.39 -9.72
N LEU A 26 16.59 37.14 -10.14
CA LEU A 26 15.73 36.64 -11.19
C LEU A 26 14.29 36.49 -10.71
N VAL A 27 13.32 36.56 -11.64
CA VAL A 27 11.90 36.34 -11.36
C VAL A 27 11.68 34.82 -11.23
N PHE A 28 11.12 34.37 -10.10
CA PHE A 28 10.97 32.94 -9.83
C PHE A 28 9.99 32.25 -10.78
N ASP A 29 8.89 32.92 -11.13
CA ASP A 29 7.90 32.37 -12.04
C ASP A 29 8.49 32.09 -13.43
N THR A 30 9.37 32.97 -13.95
CA THR A 30 10.08 32.73 -15.20
C THR A 30 10.98 31.51 -15.14
N LEU A 31 11.68 31.31 -14.00
CA LEU A 31 12.51 30.13 -13.81
C LEU A 31 11.68 28.85 -13.77
N VAL A 32 10.49 28.91 -13.18
CA VAL A 32 9.56 27.76 -13.11
C VAL A 32 9.02 27.43 -14.52
N ASP A 33 8.72 28.41 -15.34
CA ASP A 33 8.21 28.22 -16.71
C ASP A 33 9.18 27.45 -17.61
N GLU A 34 10.47 27.51 -17.32
CA GLU A 34 11.53 26.80 -18.06
C GLU A 34 11.73 25.35 -17.57
N THR A 35 10.99 24.91 -16.55
CA THR A 35 11.13 23.58 -15.95
C THR A 35 10.09 22.57 -16.49
N PRO A 36 10.24 21.26 -16.26
CA PRO A 36 9.25 20.25 -16.64
C PRO A 36 7.86 20.50 -16.02
N ALA A 37 6.81 20.11 -16.76
CA ALA A 37 5.41 20.36 -16.38
C ALA A 37 5.05 19.88 -14.96
N SER A 38 5.59 18.73 -14.53
CA SER A 38 5.36 18.19 -13.17
C SER A 38 5.86 19.14 -12.07
N LEU A 39 6.99 19.82 -12.28
CA LEU A 39 7.53 20.80 -11.34
C LEU A 39 6.71 22.09 -11.36
N GLN A 40 6.29 22.55 -12.56
CA GLN A 40 5.41 23.71 -12.71
C GLN A 40 4.10 23.52 -11.94
N GLU A 41 3.43 22.38 -12.13
CA GLU A 41 2.19 22.03 -11.43
C GLU A 41 2.40 21.97 -9.90
N ALA A 42 3.49 21.34 -9.45
CA ALA A 42 3.82 21.27 -8.03
C ALA A 42 3.99 22.65 -7.40
N VAL A 43 4.71 23.56 -8.05
CA VAL A 43 4.94 24.92 -7.54
C VAL A 43 3.66 25.76 -7.56
N ARG A 44 2.88 25.70 -8.65
CA ARG A 44 1.64 26.47 -8.83
C ARG A 44 0.49 25.98 -7.96
N GLY A 45 0.48 24.70 -7.58
CA GLY A 45 -0.50 24.11 -6.68
C GLY A 45 -0.52 24.74 -5.28
N GLY A 46 0.54 25.42 -4.88
CA GLY A 46 0.59 26.21 -3.65
C GLY A 46 0.57 25.43 -2.33
N GLN A 47 0.63 24.09 -2.40
CA GLN A 47 0.60 23.18 -1.26
C GLN A 47 1.85 22.29 -1.25
N ASP A 48 2.13 21.69 -0.09
CA ASP A 48 3.16 20.66 0.00
C ASP A 48 2.74 19.47 -0.85
N THR A 49 3.61 19.02 -1.76
CA THR A 49 3.28 17.94 -2.71
C THR A 49 4.49 17.10 -3.09
N LEU A 50 4.21 15.88 -3.56
CA LEU A 50 5.19 15.00 -4.18
C LEU A 50 5.06 15.08 -5.70
N PHE A 51 6.20 15.10 -6.38
CA PHE A 51 6.23 15.06 -7.84
C PHE A 51 7.46 14.29 -8.31
N SER A 52 7.43 13.82 -9.56
CA SER A 52 8.55 13.09 -10.16
C SER A 52 9.19 13.93 -11.27
N LEU A 53 10.52 13.88 -11.31
CA LEU A 53 11.32 14.41 -12.41
C LEU A 53 12.13 13.27 -13.03
N GLU A 54 12.36 13.35 -14.32
CA GLU A 54 13.32 12.49 -15.01
C GLU A 54 14.73 13.02 -14.72
N GLY A 55 15.55 12.22 -14.05
CA GLY A 55 16.93 12.54 -13.74
C GLY A 55 17.82 12.50 -14.99
N ALA A 56 19.03 13.04 -14.88
CA ALA A 56 20.01 13.07 -15.98
C ALA A 56 20.39 11.67 -16.48
N ASP A 57 20.20 10.64 -15.65
CA ASP A 57 20.52 9.23 -15.93
C ASP A 57 19.30 8.46 -16.51
N GLY A 58 18.18 9.14 -16.80
CA GLY A 58 16.90 8.52 -17.22
C GLY A 58 16.15 7.84 -16.08
N GLU A 59 16.60 7.92 -14.84
CA GLU A 59 15.89 7.43 -13.67
C GLU A 59 14.85 8.44 -13.19
N GLN A 60 13.68 7.95 -12.73
CA GLN A 60 12.68 8.80 -12.10
C GLN A 60 13.12 9.18 -10.68
N GLU A 61 13.29 10.47 -10.45
CA GLU A 61 13.56 11.03 -9.12
C GLU A 61 12.26 11.54 -8.49
N VAL A 62 11.97 11.08 -7.28
CA VAL A 62 10.83 11.58 -6.49
C VAL A 62 11.31 12.69 -5.57
N LEU A 63 10.66 13.84 -5.66
CA LEU A 63 10.93 15.02 -4.85
C LEU A 63 9.68 15.40 -4.05
N HIS A 64 9.92 15.90 -2.85
CA HIS A 64 8.93 16.54 -2.00
C HIS A 64 9.16 18.05 -2.04
N LEU A 65 8.15 18.79 -2.44
CA LEU A 65 8.10 20.26 -2.35
C LEU A 65 7.34 20.66 -1.10
N SER A 66 8.00 21.45 -0.24
CA SER A 66 7.34 22.16 0.85
C SER A 66 7.35 23.66 0.59
N GLN A 67 6.21 24.31 0.78
CA GLN A 67 6.05 25.74 0.58
C GLN A 67 5.65 26.42 1.91
N ARG A 68 6.37 27.49 2.27
CA ARG A 68 6.07 28.26 3.50
C ARG A 68 6.11 29.74 3.19
N ARG A 69 5.21 30.50 3.80
CA ARG A 69 5.21 31.96 3.80
C ARG A 69 5.69 32.45 5.15
N PHE A 70 6.52 33.48 5.15
CA PHE A 70 7.02 34.09 6.37
C PHE A 70 7.33 35.58 6.13
N VAL A 71 7.37 36.34 7.21
CA VAL A 71 7.73 37.77 7.19
C VAL A 71 9.16 37.94 7.66
N LEU A 72 10.01 38.57 6.88
CA LEU A 72 11.37 38.95 7.26
C LEU A 72 11.58 40.44 7.02
N ASN A 73 12.02 41.16 8.05
CA ASN A 73 12.21 42.60 8.00
C ASN A 73 10.97 43.37 7.48
N GLY A 74 9.76 42.95 7.92
CA GLY A 74 8.49 43.58 7.53
C GLY A 74 8.06 43.33 6.09
N ARG A 75 8.70 42.41 5.39
CA ARG A 75 8.37 42.03 4.00
C ARG A 75 7.98 40.54 3.90
N ASP A 76 7.00 40.26 3.07
CA ASP A 76 6.57 38.88 2.80
C ASP A 76 7.59 38.12 1.95
N HIS A 77 7.86 36.91 2.34
CA HIS A 77 8.74 35.99 1.64
C HIS A 77 8.07 34.62 1.49
N ARG A 78 8.44 33.92 0.43
CA ARG A 78 8.11 32.51 0.22
C ARG A 78 9.39 31.67 0.25
N LEU A 79 9.35 30.56 0.98
CA LEU A 79 10.38 29.54 0.97
C LEU A 79 9.85 28.33 0.20
N TYR A 80 10.63 27.88 -0.76
CA TYR A 80 10.42 26.63 -1.47
C TYR A 80 11.54 25.67 -1.07
N LEU A 81 11.18 24.54 -0.48
CA LEU A 81 12.12 23.52 -0.06
C LEU A 81 11.89 22.26 -0.89
N PHE A 82 12.87 21.89 -1.70
CA PHE A 82 12.86 20.67 -2.51
C PHE A 82 13.71 19.61 -1.81
N LYS A 83 13.08 18.52 -1.37
CA LYS A 83 13.76 17.38 -0.77
C LYS A 83 13.68 16.18 -1.70
N ARG A 84 14.83 15.64 -2.10
CA ARG A 84 14.92 14.41 -2.88
C ARG A 84 14.64 13.21 -1.96
N LEU A 85 13.62 12.42 -2.31
CA LEU A 85 13.19 11.25 -1.52
C LEU A 85 13.56 9.92 -2.17
N THR A 86 14.09 9.93 -3.39
CA THR A 86 14.39 8.71 -4.15
C THR A 86 15.21 7.69 -3.35
N ARG A 87 16.26 8.13 -2.65
CA ARG A 87 17.11 7.24 -1.85
C ARG A 87 16.39 6.65 -0.63
N GLU A 88 15.59 7.45 0.06
CA GLU A 88 14.80 7.02 1.22
C GLU A 88 13.71 6.04 0.81
N LEU A 89 13.00 6.32 -0.29
CA LEU A 89 11.99 5.42 -0.85
C LEU A 89 12.63 4.10 -1.30
N THR A 90 13.72 4.15 -2.07
CA THR A 90 14.45 2.94 -2.51
C THR A 90 14.93 2.10 -1.32
N ARG A 91 15.46 2.72 -0.27
CA ARG A 91 15.85 1.99 0.95
C ARG A 91 14.68 1.34 1.66
N GLN A 92 13.55 2.03 1.74
CA GLN A 92 12.34 1.51 2.36
C GLN A 92 11.73 0.38 1.52
N GLU A 93 11.70 0.53 0.21
CA GLU A 93 11.29 -0.51 -0.73
C GLU A 93 12.19 -1.75 -0.61
N VAL A 94 13.51 -1.59 -0.65
CA VAL A 94 14.46 -2.71 -0.48
C VAL A 94 14.29 -3.38 0.89
N ALA A 95 14.06 -2.61 1.96
CA ALA A 95 13.80 -3.18 3.28
C ALA A 95 12.49 -3.99 3.31
N THR A 96 11.45 -3.48 2.66
CA THR A 96 10.17 -4.18 2.50
C THR A 96 10.34 -5.45 1.66
N TRP A 97 11.02 -5.37 0.51
CA TRP A 97 11.32 -6.54 -0.33
C TRP A 97 12.14 -7.60 0.40
N LYS A 98 13.13 -7.21 1.21
CA LYS A 98 13.87 -8.16 2.06
C LYS A 98 12.97 -8.88 3.06
N LYS A 99 11.99 -8.19 3.65
CA LYS A 99 10.99 -8.82 4.52
C LYS A 99 10.12 -9.80 3.74
N VAL A 100 9.60 -9.40 2.58
CA VAL A 100 8.78 -10.26 1.71
C VAL A 100 9.56 -11.52 1.29
N ILE A 101 10.80 -11.38 0.80
CA ILE A 101 11.64 -12.52 0.39
C ILE A 101 11.89 -13.47 1.58
N ARG A 102 12.12 -12.93 2.78
CA ARG A 102 12.30 -13.74 3.99
C ARG A 102 11.05 -14.55 4.31
N VAL A 103 9.87 -13.94 4.24
CA VAL A 103 8.59 -14.64 4.50
C VAL A 103 8.35 -15.71 3.43
N ILE A 104 8.55 -15.38 2.14
CA ILE A 104 8.43 -16.36 1.05
C ILE A 104 9.35 -17.56 1.30
N SER A 105 10.62 -17.31 1.60
CA SER A 105 11.59 -18.38 1.87
C SER A 105 11.18 -19.25 3.06
N HIS A 106 10.65 -18.63 4.11
CA HIS A 106 10.16 -19.32 5.30
C HIS A 106 8.95 -20.21 4.96
N GLU A 107 7.95 -19.69 4.26
CA GLU A 107 6.74 -20.44 3.88
C GLU A 107 7.05 -21.58 2.89
N LEU A 108 7.96 -21.35 1.92
CA LEU A 108 8.43 -22.41 1.02
C LEU A 108 9.10 -23.53 1.81
N ASN A 109 10.01 -23.21 2.72
CA ASN A 109 10.70 -24.21 3.53
C ASN A 109 9.74 -24.95 4.47
N ASN A 110 8.78 -24.25 5.07
CA ASN A 110 7.77 -24.84 5.97
C ASN A 110 6.81 -25.79 5.23
N SER A 111 6.60 -25.60 3.94
CA SER A 111 5.74 -26.45 3.14
C SER A 111 6.53 -27.57 2.45
N LEU A 112 7.69 -27.30 1.87
CA LEU A 112 8.47 -28.26 1.08
C LEU A 112 9.22 -29.29 1.93
N ALA A 113 9.78 -28.89 3.09
CA ALA A 113 10.52 -29.81 3.94
C ALA A 113 9.63 -30.95 4.50
N PRO A 114 8.41 -30.70 5.03
CA PRO A 114 7.48 -31.77 5.38
C PRO A 114 7.06 -32.65 4.21
N VAL A 115 6.82 -32.06 3.02
CA VAL A 115 6.46 -32.82 1.81
C VAL A 115 7.57 -33.80 1.46
N ALA A 116 8.83 -33.36 1.43
CA ALA A 116 9.98 -34.23 1.16
C ALA A 116 10.12 -35.34 2.21
N SER A 117 9.97 -35.03 3.50
CA SER A 117 10.02 -35.98 4.60
C SER A 117 8.90 -37.02 4.53
N LEU A 118 7.67 -36.58 4.23
CA LEU A 118 6.50 -37.47 4.08
C LEU A 118 6.63 -38.36 2.84
N ALA A 119 7.14 -37.84 1.74
CA ALA A 119 7.40 -38.64 0.54
C ALA A 119 8.44 -39.75 0.82
N HIS A 120 9.51 -39.43 1.56
CA HIS A 120 10.49 -40.43 1.99
C HIS A 120 9.86 -41.48 2.90
N SER A 121 9.05 -41.05 3.86
CA SER A 121 8.33 -41.97 4.79
C SER A 121 7.36 -42.86 4.03
N GLY A 122 6.62 -42.34 3.04
CA GLY A 122 5.73 -43.11 2.19
C GLY A 122 6.48 -44.20 1.36
N ALA A 123 7.66 -43.86 0.82
CA ALA A 123 8.51 -44.82 0.14
C ALA A 123 9.01 -45.93 1.08
N GLU A 124 9.33 -45.61 2.34
CA GLU A 124 9.74 -46.58 3.33
C GLU A 124 8.57 -47.50 3.77
N LEU A 125 7.38 -46.93 3.96
CA LEU A 125 6.15 -47.70 4.28
C LEU A 125 5.82 -48.68 3.13
N THR A 126 5.98 -48.27 1.88
CA THR A 126 5.78 -49.13 0.72
C THR A 126 6.77 -50.30 0.70
N ARG A 127 8.05 -50.05 0.98
CA ARG A 127 9.08 -51.08 1.03
C ARG A 127 8.81 -52.13 2.16
N ARG A 128 8.16 -51.70 3.23
CA ARG A 128 7.78 -52.54 4.39
C ARG A 128 6.41 -53.20 4.21
N GLY A 129 5.69 -52.96 3.15
CA GLY A 129 4.34 -53.50 2.92
C GLY A 129 3.25 -52.90 3.80
N GLN A 130 3.50 -51.73 4.41
CA GLN A 130 2.59 -51.06 5.35
C GLN A 130 1.70 -50.04 4.59
N TYR A 131 0.82 -50.54 3.74
CA TYR A 131 0.01 -49.69 2.84
C TYR A 131 -1.11 -48.93 3.57
N ASP A 132 -1.61 -49.40 4.66
CA ASP A 132 -2.72 -48.79 5.42
C ASP A 132 -2.42 -47.35 5.90
N ARG A 133 -1.13 -47.01 5.99
CA ARG A 133 -0.69 -45.67 6.43
C ARG A 133 -0.42 -44.70 5.25
N LEU A 134 -0.41 -45.18 4.01
CA LEU A 134 -0.08 -44.39 2.86
C LEU A 134 -1.13 -43.29 2.58
N GLU A 135 -2.41 -43.60 2.79
CA GLU A 135 -3.51 -42.65 2.60
C GLU A 135 -3.30 -41.40 3.46
N SER A 136 -2.97 -41.56 4.74
CA SER A 136 -2.68 -40.46 5.65
C SER A 136 -1.45 -39.66 5.23
N VAL A 137 -0.40 -40.32 4.73
CA VAL A 137 0.83 -39.66 4.26
C VAL A 137 0.53 -38.81 3.02
N PHE A 138 -0.16 -39.39 2.02
CA PHE A 138 -0.51 -38.66 0.80
C PHE A 138 -1.52 -37.54 1.06
N GLY A 139 -2.50 -37.76 1.91
CA GLY A 139 -3.45 -36.70 2.33
C GLY A 139 -2.74 -35.50 2.95
N THR A 140 -1.73 -35.74 3.79
CA THR A 140 -0.93 -34.65 4.38
C THR A 140 -0.06 -33.94 3.31
N ILE A 141 0.52 -34.68 2.38
CA ILE A 141 1.27 -34.10 1.25
C ILE A 141 0.35 -33.21 0.41
N GLU A 142 -0.84 -33.69 0.07
CA GLU A 142 -1.83 -32.94 -0.71
C GLU A 142 -2.25 -31.63 0.00
N GLU A 143 -2.52 -31.72 1.30
CA GLU A 143 -2.84 -30.52 2.10
C GLU A 143 -1.72 -29.48 2.05
N ARG A 144 -0.46 -29.91 2.21
CA ARG A 144 0.71 -29.00 2.14
C ARG A 144 0.93 -28.42 0.76
N ALA A 145 0.75 -29.23 -0.30
CA ALA A 145 0.84 -28.76 -1.68
C ALA A 145 -0.25 -27.73 -1.99
N ARG A 146 -1.49 -27.97 -1.58
CA ARG A 146 -2.62 -27.03 -1.75
C ARG A 146 -2.41 -25.73 -0.99
N HIS A 147 -1.86 -25.79 0.22
CA HIS A 147 -1.49 -24.60 0.97
C HIS A 147 -0.44 -23.75 0.24
N LEU A 148 0.61 -24.41 -0.28
CA LEU A 148 1.67 -23.74 -1.04
C LEU A 148 1.14 -23.13 -2.36
N GLU A 149 0.26 -23.83 -3.07
CA GLU A 149 -0.39 -23.28 -4.26
C GLU A 149 -1.20 -22.02 -3.96
N GLY A 150 -1.99 -22.05 -2.88
CA GLY A 150 -2.73 -20.86 -2.41
C GLY A 150 -1.83 -19.68 -2.08
N PHE A 151 -0.69 -19.95 -1.42
CA PHE A 151 0.31 -18.95 -1.11
C PHE A 151 0.92 -18.33 -2.38
N ILE A 152 1.36 -19.14 -3.34
CA ILE A 152 1.94 -18.67 -4.61
C ILE A 152 0.92 -17.88 -5.43
N ARG A 153 -0.33 -18.34 -5.49
CA ARG A 153 -1.43 -17.62 -6.18
C ARG A 153 -1.69 -16.26 -5.56
N GLY A 154 -1.72 -16.18 -4.24
CA GLY A 154 -1.84 -14.91 -3.51
C GLY A 154 -0.69 -13.95 -3.81
N TYR A 155 0.55 -14.46 -3.84
CA TYR A 155 1.74 -13.69 -4.20
C TYR A 155 1.66 -13.13 -5.63
N ALA A 156 1.28 -13.97 -6.60
CA ALA A 156 1.14 -13.55 -7.99
C ALA A 156 0.06 -12.47 -8.17
N HIS A 157 -1.02 -12.54 -7.40
CA HIS A 157 -2.06 -11.52 -7.38
C HIS A 157 -1.55 -10.20 -6.80
N PHE A 158 -0.87 -10.24 -5.65
CA PHE A 158 -0.26 -9.06 -5.02
C PHE A 158 0.77 -8.38 -5.93
N ALA A 159 1.66 -9.16 -6.57
CA ALA A 159 2.71 -8.64 -7.43
C ALA A 159 2.21 -8.05 -8.77
N LYS A 160 0.98 -8.36 -9.17
CA LYS A 160 0.37 -7.96 -10.44
C LYS A 160 -0.83 -7.03 -10.28
N LEU A 161 -0.98 -6.35 -9.14
CA LEU A 161 -2.07 -5.39 -8.97
C LEU A 161 -2.01 -4.35 -10.10
N PRO A 162 -3.05 -4.27 -10.95
CA PRO A 162 -3.09 -3.30 -12.04
C PRO A 162 -3.24 -1.88 -11.49
N ALA A 163 -2.82 -0.90 -12.27
CA ALA A 163 -3.10 0.50 -11.97
C ALA A 163 -4.62 0.71 -11.81
N PRO A 164 -5.07 1.46 -10.78
CA PRO A 164 -6.49 1.65 -10.50
C PRO A 164 -7.23 2.32 -11.67
N ARG A 165 -8.39 1.78 -12.04
CA ARG A 165 -9.31 2.36 -13.02
C ARG A 165 -10.44 3.07 -12.28
N LEU A 166 -10.36 4.39 -12.21
CA LEU A 166 -11.32 5.19 -11.44
C LEU A 166 -12.66 5.34 -12.17
N GLU A 167 -13.70 4.75 -11.63
CA GLU A 167 -15.08 4.82 -12.11
C GLU A 167 -15.98 5.51 -11.07
N ALA A 168 -17.10 6.07 -11.53
CA ALA A 168 -18.10 6.66 -10.64
C ALA A 168 -18.84 5.56 -9.89
N LEU A 169 -18.82 5.58 -8.57
CA LEU A 169 -19.47 4.61 -7.69
C LEU A 169 -20.78 5.15 -7.16
N GLN A 170 -21.85 4.34 -7.25
CA GLN A 170 -23.09 4.54 -6.53
C GLN A 170 -23.07 3.67 -5.26
N TRP A 171 -23.15 4.31 -4.09
CA TRP A 171 -23.04 3.60 -2.80
C TRP A 171 -24.10 2.51 -2.59
N PRO A 172 -25.40 2.72 -2.89
CA PRO A 172 -26.39 1.69 -2.67
C PRO A 172 -26.10 0.39 -3.42
N ASP A 173 -25.72 0.49 -4.70
CA ASP A 173 -25.41 -0.67 -5.54
C ASP A 173 -24.14 -1.39 -5.06
N PHE A 174 -23.16 -0.63 -4.65
CA PHE A 174 -21.90 -1.18 -4.15
C PHE A 174 -22.10 -1.92 -2.82
N ILE A 175 -22.85 -1.33 -1.89
CA ILE A 175 -23.18 -1.97 -0.61
C ILE A 175 -24.01 -3.23 -0.82
N ALA A 176 -24.96 -3.21 -1.75
CA ALA A 176 -25.78 -4.38 -2.07
C ALA A 176 -24.90 -5.55 -2.56
N ARG A 177 -23.90 -5.28 -3.42
CA ARG A 177 -22.94 -6.29 -3.88
C ARG A 177 -22.08 -6.85 -2.74
N LEU A 178 -21.56 -5.99 -1.85
CA LEU A 178 -20.80 -6.46 -0.69
C LEU A 178 -21.68 -7.35 0.23
N ARG A 179 -22.93 -6.95 0.51
CA ARG A 179 -23.87 -7.72 1.33
C ARG A 179 -24.27 -9.06 0.72
N SER A 180 -24.19 -9.22 -0.60
CA SER A 180 -24.44 -10.53 -1.23
C SER A 180 -23.33 -11.54 -0.95
N GLN A 181 -22.15 -11.09 -0.45
CA GLN A 181 -20.99 -11.94 -0.22
C GLN A 181 -20.65 -12.10 1.27
N ILE A 182 -20.96 -11.10 2.09
CA ILE A 182 -20.64 -11.11 3.51
C ILE A 182 -21.61 -10.22 4.29
N ASP A 183 -21.99 -10.64 5.50
CA ASP A 183 -22.89 -9.90 6.36
C ASP A 183 -22.16 -8.77 7.11
N PHE A 184 -22.77 -7.60 7.17
CA PHE A 184 -22.32 -6.46 7.98
C PHE A 184 -23.43 -5.43 8.16
N THR A 185 -23.29 -4.57 9.16
CA THR A 185 -24.19 -3.45 9.42
C THR A 185 -23.65 -2.16 8.80
N ILE A 186 -24.52 -1.25 8.34
CA ILE A 186 -24.12 0.10 7.94
C ILE A 186 -24.27 1.02 9.14
N GLU A 187 -23.20 1.72 9.46
CA GLU A 187 -23.14 2.67 10.55
C GLU A 187 -23.27 4.11 10.03
N GLY A 188 -24.41 4.73 10.31
CA GLY A 188 -24.72 6.08 9.84
C GLY A 188 -25.28 6.11 8.41
N GLU A 189 -25.36 7.30 7.84
CA GLU A 189 -25.87 7.52 6.49
C GLU A 189 -24.73 7.43 5.46
N LEU A 190 -25.02 6.83 4.31
CA LEU A 190 -24.10 6.80 3.17
C LEU A 190 -24.03 8.18 2.52
N PRO A 191 -22.85 8.60 2.02
CA PRO A 191 -22.74 9.86 1.28
C PRO A 191 -23.66 9.87 0.06
N ALA A 192 -24.42 10.95 -0.12
CA ALA A 192 -25.27 11.13 -1.29
C ALA A 192 -24.45 11.35 -2.58
N GLU A 193 -23.23 11.84 -2.44
CA GLU A 193 -22.33 12.11 -3.56
C GLU A 193 -21.66 10.83 -4.06
N THR A 194 -21.47 10.76 -5.37
CA THR A 194 -20.69 9.70 -6.01
C THR A 194 -19.20 9.82 -5.63
N ALA A 195 -18.54 8.68 -5.47
CA ALA A 195 -17.09 8.62 -5.35
C ALA A 195 -16.47 8.10 -6.66
N ARG A 196 -15.24 8.50 -6.96
CA ARG A 196 -14.47 7.92 -8.06
C ARG A 196 -13.40 7.02 -7.47
N LEU A 197 -13.49 5.73 -7.74
CA LEU A 197 -12.56 4.71 -7.27
C LEU A 197 -12.57 3.50 -8.21
N ASP A 198 -11.58 2.63 -8.07
CA ASP A 198 -11.58 1.33 -8.74
C ASP A 198 -12.51 0.40 -7.97
N VAL A 199 -13.68 0.15 -8.56
CA VAL A 199 -14.76 -0.60 -7.89
C VAL A 199 -14.34 -2.04 -7.57
N PRO A 200 -13.75 -2.83 -8.50
CA PRO A 200 -13.26 -4.17 -8.20
C PRO A 200 -12.20 -4.22 -7.10
N GLN A 201 -11.21 -3.33 -7.13
CA GLN A 201 -10.15 -3.30 -6.12
C GLN A 201 -10.69 -2.90 -4.75
N MET A 202 -11.59 -1.90 -4.68
CA MET A 202 -12.23 -1.48 -3.45
C MET A 202 -13.13 -2.57 -2.85
N GLU A 203 -13.88 -3.27 -3.70
CA GLU A 203 -14.69 -4.41 -3.28
C GLU A 203 -13.82 -5.49 -2.64
N GLN A 204 -12.73 -5.88 -3.30
CA GLN A 204 -11.79 -6.85 -2.77
C GLN A 204 -11.16 -6.40 -1.45
N ALA A 205 -10.75 -5.14 -1.35
CA ALA A 205 -10.18 -4.58 -0.12
C ALA A 205 -11.17 -4.63 1.05
N LEU A 206 -12.42 -4.22 0.81
CA LEU A 206 -13.46 -4.25 1.85
C LEU A 206 -13.88 -5.66 2.23
N LEU A 207 -13.98 -6.59 1.28
CA LEU A 207 -14.24 -8.00 1.59
C LEU A 207 -13.13 -8.59 2.46
N ASN A 208 -11.88 -8.27 2.20
CA ASN A 208 -10.75 -8.70 3.03
C ASN A 208 -10.84 -8.13 4.45
N LEU A 209 -11.19 -6.85 4.60
CA LEU A 209 -11.36 -6.22 5.91
C LEU A 209 -12.55 -6.80 6.68
N LEU A 210 -13.70 -6.94 6.03
CA LEU A 210 -14.91 -7.50 6.63
C LEU A 210 -14.70 -8.97 7.05
N LYS A 211 -14.05 -9.78 6.20
CA LYS A 211 -13.67 -11.15 6.54
C LYS A 211 -12.74 -11.19 7.75
N ASN A 212 -11.76 -10.30 7.81
CA ASN A 212 -10.87 -10.21 8.98
C ASN A 212 -11.65 -9.82 10.24
N ALA A 213 -12.63 -8.91 10.14
CA ALA A 213 -13.50 -8.52 11.23
C ALA A 213 -14.34 -9.70 11.77
N HIS A 214 -14.92 -10.53 10.91
CA HIS A 214 -15.61 -11.76 11.32
C HIS A 214 -14.65 -12.77 11.95
N GLU A 215 -13.49 -12.97 11.36
CA GLU A 215 -12.47 -13.93 11.84
C GLU A 215 -11.77 -13.46 13.13
N SER A 216 -11.94 -12.21 13.57
CA SER A 216 -11.43 -11.71 14.84
C SER A 216 -12.20 -12.23 16.06
N GLY A 217 -13.30 -12.94 15.85
CA GLY A 217 -14.22 -13.41 16.89
C GLY A 217 -15.32 -12.39 17.23
N SER A 218 -15.49 -11.36 16.42
CA SER A 218 -16.61 -10.42 16.57
C SER A 218 -17.95 -11.11 16.30
N PRO A 219 -19.00 -10.85 17.08
CA PRO A 219 -20.37 -11.22 16.71
C PRO A 219 -20.73 -10.61 15.34
N ALA A 220 -21.43 -11.39 14.50
CA ALA A 220 -21.71 -10.97 13.12
C ALA A 220 -22.52 -9.65 13.02
N ASP A 221 -23.41 -9.40 13.96
CA ASP A 221 -24.22 -8.19 14.11
C ASP A 221 -23.39 -6.97 14.59
N GLN A 222 -22.16 -7.18 15.04
CA GLN A 222 -21.24 -6.15 15.52
C GLN A 222 -20.08 -5.87 14.53
N VAL A 223 -20.14 -6.45 13.34
CA VAL A 223 -19.28 -6.06 12.23
C VAL A 223 -19.95 -4.96 11.45
N GLY A 224 -19.34 -3.77 11.44
CA GLY A 224 -19.91 -2.56 10.85
C GLY A 224 -19.04 -1.95 9.75
N LEU A 225 -19.70 -1.31 8.79
CA LEU A 225 -19.08 -0.50 7.75
C LEU A 225 -19.63 0.91 7.83
N ARG A 226 -18.75 1.90 7.94
CA ARG A 226 -19.08 3.33 7.91
C ARG A 226 -18.38 4.00 6.76
N VAL A 227 -19.11 4.83 6.02
CA VAL A 227 -18.57 5.65 4.93
C VAL A 227 -18.93 7.11 5.20
N ARG A 228 -17.92 7.99 5.23
CA ARG A 228 -18.14 9.42 5.45
C ARG A 228 -17.14 10.27 4.69
N ARG A 229 -17.52 11.52 4.39
CA ARG A 229 -16.59 12.56 3.94
C ARG A 229 -16.08 13.36 5.11
N GLN A 230 -14.78 13.53 5.17
CA GLN A 230 -14.11 14.34 6.19
C GLN A 230 -12.98 15.15 5.55
N ALA A 231 -13.02 16.47 5.66
CA ALA A 231 -12.01 17.38 5.12
C ALA A 231 -11.70 17.16 3.62
N GLY A 232 -12.75 16.91 2.82
CA GLY A 232 -12.61 16.67 1.36
C GLY A 232 -12.16 15.26 0.97
N GLN A 233 -11.84 14.41 1.95
CA GLN A 233 -11.46 13.02 1.73
C GLN A 233 -12.61 12.06 2.03
N LEU A 234 -12.65 10.95 1.31
CA LEU A 234 -13.54 9.83 1.61
C LEU A 234 -12.88 8.94 2.66
N ARG A 235 -13.59 8.70 3.76
CA ARG A 235 -13.15 7.79 4.81
C ARG A 235 -14.10 6.61 4.89
N ILE A 236 -13.55 5.41 4.74
CA ILE A 236 -14.25 4.13 4.86
C ILE A 236 -13.67 3.41 6.07
N GLU A 237 -14.52 3.00 7.00
CA GLU A 237 -14.14 2.36 8.25
C GLU A 237 -14.86 1.02 8.37
N VAL A 238 -14.12 -0.06 8.58
CA VAL A 238 -14.63 -1.36 9.00
C VAL A 238 -14.39 -1.47 10.50
N MET A 239 -15.42 -1.82 11.23
CA MET A 239 -15.40 -1.89 12.70
C MET A 239 -15.79 -3.28 13.15
N ASP A 240 -15.10 -3.79 14.16
CA ASP A 240 -15.38 -5.08 14.81
C ASP A 240 -15.28 -4.95 16.33
N ARG A 241 -15.72 -6.00 17.03
CA ARG A 241 -15.65 -6.16 18.49
C ARG A 241 -14.91 -7.45 18.86
N GLY A 242 -13.99 -7.88 18.01
CA GLY A 242 -13.20 -9.08 18.23
C GLY A 242 -12.05 -8.89 19.21
N SER A 243 -11.10 -9.83 19.18
CA SER A 243 -9.97 -9.88 20.11
C SER A 243 -8.95 -8.75 19.93
N GLY A 244 -9.04 -7.99 18.84
CA GLY A 244 -8.09 -6.93 18.52
C GLY A 244 -6.70 -7.43 18.13
N MET A 245 -5.74 -6.52 18.07
CA MET A 245 -4.34 -6.79 17.73
C MET A 245 -3.42 -6.29 18.85
N SER A 246 -2.42 -7.07 19.22
CA SER A 246 -1.34 -6.58 20.08
C SER A 246 -0.47 -5.57 19.30
N ASP A 247 0.29 -4.72 20.00
CA ASP A 247 1.19 -3.73 19.38
C ASP A 247 2.17 -4.39 18.41
N ALA A 248 2.68 -5.57 18.74
CA ALA A 248 3.58 -6.34 17.87
C ALA A 248 2.89 -6.82 16.58
N VAL A 249 1.62 -7.23 16.66
CA VAL A 249 0.81 -7.62 15.50
C VAL A 249 0.49 -6.40 14.66
N LEU A 250 0.03 -5.31 15.28
CA LEU A 250 -0.33 -4.07 14.59
C LEU A 250 0.85 -3.47 13.82
N ALA A 251 2.05 -3.47 14.41
CA ALA A 251 3.27 -2.99 13.75
C ALA A 251 3.66 -3.76 12.48
N ASN A 252 3.16 -5.00 12.34
CA ASN A 252 3.44 -5.86 11.19
C ASN A 252 2.21 -6.18 10.33
N ALA A 253 1.04 -5.71 10.70
CA ALA A 253 -0.24 -6.07 10.06
C ALA A 253 -0.30 -5.74 8.57
N LEU A 254 0.39 -4.68 8.13
CA LEU A 254 0.51 -4.28 6.72
C LEU A 254 1.70 -4.91 5.99
N VAL A 255 2.52 -5.73 6.68
CA VAL A 255 3.62 -6.44 6.01
C VAL A 255 3.01 -7.59 5.21
N PRO A 256 3.23 -7.67 3.89
CA PRO A 256 2.69 -8.77 3.08
C PRO A 256 3.10 -10.12 3.65
N PHE A 257 2.16 -11.08 3.65
CA PHE A 257 2.32 -12.45 4.16
C PHE A 257 2.50 -12.57 5.68
N TYR A 258 2.39 -11.48 6.44
CA TYR A 258 2.35 -11.57 7.89
C TYR A 258 0.94 -11.98 8.35
N SER A 259 0.84 -13.10 9.02
CA SER A 259 -0.41 -13.60 9.58
C SER A 259 -0.16 -14.32 10.91
N THR A 260 -1.03 -14.10 11.87
CA THR A 260 -1.09 -14.87 13.13
C THR A 260 -2.04 -16.05 13.01
N LYS A 261 -2.79 -16.17 11.92
CA LYS A 261 -3.77 -17.22 11.67
C LYS A 261 -3.10 -18.43 11.02
N ARG A 262 -3.44 -19.66 11.45
CA ARG A 262 -2.86 -20.91 10.95
C ARG A 262 -3.03 -21.10 9.43
N ASN A 263 -4.14 -20.65 8.85
CA ASN A 263 -4.46 -20.76 7.42
C ASN A 263 -4.57 -19.39 6.73
N GLY A 264 -4.07 -18.32 7.35
CA GLY A 264 -4.13 -16.98 6.80
C GLY A 264 -3.01 -16.74 5.80
N THR A 265 -3.34 -16.21 4.63
CA THR A 265 -2.33 -15.84 3.60
C THR A 265 -1.51 -14.61 3.97
N GLY A 266 -1.95 -13.81 4.96
CA GLY A 266 -1.28 -12.56 5.35
C GLY A 266 -1.26 -11.48 4.26
N LEU A 267 -2.14 -11.57 3.26
CA LEU A 267 -2.22 -10.60 2.16
C LEU A 267 -3.40 -9.64 2.30
N GLY A 268 -4.41 -9.99 3.08
CA GLY A 268 -5.67 -9.24 3.12
C GLY A 268 -5.55 -7.78 3.57
N LEU A 269 -4.58 -7.45 4.41
CA LEU A 269 -4.32 -6.07 4.87
C LEU A 269 -3.23 -5.36 4.06
N ALA A 270 -2.46 -6.11 3.26
CA ALA A 270 -1.38 -5.56 2.44
C ALA A 270 -1.83 -5.23 1.01
N LEU A 271 -2.98 -5.76 0.58
CA LEU A 271 -3.68 -5.44 -0.67
C LEU A 271 -4.50 -4.17 -0.51
#